data_707da953a956f2e3e8a6994c729f95db
#
_entry.id   707da953a956f2e3e8a6994c729f95db
#
_cell.length_a   1.000
_cell.length_b   1.000
_cell.length_c   1.000
_cell.angle_alpha   90.00
_cell.angle_beta   90.00
_cell.angle_gamma   90.00
#
_symmetry.space_group_name_H-M   'P 1'
#
loop_
_entity.id
_entity.type
_entity.pdbx_description
1 polymer ?
#
loop_
_entity_poly.entity_id
_entity_poly.type
_entity_poly.pdbx_seq_one_letter_code
_entity_poly.pdbx_strand_id
1 'polypeptide(L)'
;MKNTRERLKTQHVDFRKSTNHENLTTMQGGLLSTFGLKFLESGFACLCFFMFLSSFLLNAQNGFAQPSNVFRAGAATSNITPKIGTSINGNMKDGLIKQIHDDTHARAIVLDDGKTKLAILTVDLCMIYKEELDAAKQRANEITGIPVQNMMMSATHTHSGGTACSVFQSDPDKDYLKFLRERIADAVVRANNNLVPARIGWAVGNEPSQVFNRRWKMKPGKPLMNPFGTEDQVKMNPGVGNPDRLEPAGPTDPELPIISVQTPEGRPIALLANYSLHYVGGTGPGEISADYFGMFAEQMKRLLESDNKGFPPFVAMLSNGTSGNINNINWFANEAPPAVPPYAKMRQVANIIAAEAFKTYQSIQYQDWISLSSSQTEINLGVRLPNKEEVERAKGIIAKASGPVMNTAEEIYARETMLIKDFPKQVPLIIQAFRIGDLAIAAAPCEIFVEIGLDIKGKSPFKTTFTTSLANGYNGYLPTPEHHKLGGYETWRARSSYLEVDASTKISSVLFELLQKLKNEQAK
;
A
#
# COMPACT_ATOMS: atom_id res chain seq x y z
N MET A 1 51.69 -30.60 -12.21
CA MET A 1 52.34 -30.06 -13.43
C MET A 1 51.99 -28.61 -13.58
N LYS A 2 53.02 -27.77 -13.46
CA LYS A 2 53.31 -26.39 -13.94
C LYS A 2 52.15 -25.36 -13.95
N ASN A 3 52.18 -24.48 -12.95
CA ASN A 3 52.56 -23.05 -13.00
C ASN A 3 52.35 -22.28 -14.31
N THR A 4 51.52 -21.22 -14.27
CA THR A 4 51.93 -19.90 -14.83
C THR A 4 51.21 -18.80 -14.09
N ARG A 5 51.97 -17.99 -13.35
CA ARG A 5 51.62 -16.66 -12.82
C ARG A 5 51.94 -15.64 -13.90
N GLU A 6 51.05 -14.70 -14.15
CA GLU A 6 51.45 -13.42 -14.73
C GLU A 6 50.82 -12.25 -13.98
N ARG A 7 51.69 -11.29 -13.71
CA ARG A 7 51.50 -10.03 -12.98
C ARG A 7 50.88 -9.00 -13.88
N LEU A 8 49.96 -8.22 -13.39
CA LEU A 8 49.66 -6.91 -13.95
C LEU A 8 49.88 -5.81 -12.92
N LYS A 9 50.63 -4.82 -13.39
CA LYS A 9 51.20 -3.68 -12.68
C LYS A 9 50.13 -2.61 -12.35
N THR A 10 50.24 -2.08 -11.14
CA THR A 10 49.66 -0.81 -10.68
C THR A 10 50.25 0.37 -11.44
N GLN A 11 49.44 1.27 -11.93
CA GLN A 11 49.79 2.64 -12.27
C GLN A 11 49.11 3.60 -11.30
N HIS A 12 49.93 4.27 -10.50
CA HIS A 12 49.62 5.50 -9.76
C HIS A 12 49.62 6.68 -10.73
N VAL A 13 48.63 7.53 -10.65
CA VAL A 13 48.66 8.86 -11.24
C VAL A 13 48.51 9.88 -10.11
N ASP A 14 49.61 10.60 -9.88
CA ASP A 14 49.73 11.77 -9.01
C ASP A 14 49.04 12.99 -9.65
N PHE A 15 48.21 13.71 -8.89
CA PHE A 15 47.79 15.07 -9.22
C PHE A 15 48.40 16.07 -8.27
N ARG A 16 49.42 16.77 -8.77
CA ARG A 16 50.03 17.94 -8.13
C ARG A 16 49.17 19.19 -8.33
N LYS A 17 49.09 19.95 -7.24
CA LYS A 17 48.59 21.32 -7.13
C LYS A 17 49.23 22.29 -8.11
N SER A 18 48.42 23.23 -8.61
CA SER A 18 48.92 24.55 -9.08
C SER A 18 48.02 25.64 -8.52
N THR A 19 48.60 26.41 -7.61
CA THR A 19 48.13 27.70 -7.12
C THR A 19 48.66 28.77 -8.05
N ASN A 20 47.86 29.76 -8.44
CA ASN A 20 48.36 31.10 -8.80
C ASN A 20 47.40 32.18 -8.29
N HIS A 21 47.95 33.02 -7.43
CA HIS A 21 47.52 34.36 -7.04
C HIS A 21 47.88 35.37 -8.13
N GLU A 22 47.08 36.44 -8.24
CA GLU A 22 47.43 37.83 -8.56
C GLU A 22 46.17 38.56 -9.01
N ASN A 23 45.79 39.78 -8.75
CA ASN A 23 46.24 40.88 -7.88
C ASN A 23 45.14 41.95 -7.96
N LEU A 24 44.97 42.68 -6.86
CA LEU A 24 44.16 43.90 -6.76
C LEU A 24 44.69 45.02 -7.68
N THR A 25 43.78 45.86 -8.18
CA THR A 25 44.06 47.33 -8.25
C THR A 25 42.77 48.14 -8.17
N THR A 26 42.70 48.97 -7.19
CA THR A 26 41.87 50.14 -6.92
C THR A 26 42.01 51.22 -7.94
N MET A 27 40.95 51.95 -8.29
CA MET A 27 41.06 53.41 -8.63
C MET A 27 39.79 54.15 -8.16
N GLN A 28 40.07 55.12 -7.30
CA GLN A 28 39.21 56.24 -6.89
C GLN A 28 39.30 57.39 -7.87
N GLY A 29 38.32 58.29 -7.84
CA GLY A 29 38.33 59.66 -8.32
C GLY A 29 37.14 59.90 -9.26
N GLY A 30 36.14 60.66 -8.97
CA GLY A 30 36.11 62.03 -8.45
C GLY A 30 35.65 62.96 -9.57
N LEU A 31 34.44 63.53 -9.49
CA LEU A 31 34.27 64.98 -9.74
C LEU A 31 32.86 65.45 -9.53
N LEU A 32 32.67 66.33 -8.58
CA LEU A 32 31.56 67.23 -8.43
C LEU A 32 31.54 68.29 -9.55
N SER A 33 30.40 68.66 -10.08
CA SER A 33 30.17 70.04 -10.47
C SER A 33 28.67 70.36 -10.52
N THR A 34 28.33 71.34 -9.74
CA THR A 34 27.17 72.19 -9.62
C THR A 34 26.67 72.80 -10.95
N PHE A 35 25.32 72.89 -11.05
CA PHE A 35 24.61 74.06 -11.59
C PHE A 35 23.14 73.96 -11.14
N GLY A 36 22.62 74.75 -10.52
CA GLY A 36 22.04 76.04 -10.24
C GLY A 36 20.63 76.20 -10.79
N LEU A 37 19.72 76.47 -9.87
CA LEU A 37 18.36 77.06 -9.95
C LEU A 37 17.83 77.56 -11.30
N LYS A 38 16.61 77.17 -11.61
CA LYS A 38 15.51 78.12 -11.94
C LYS A 38 14.16 77.57 -11.51
N PHE A 39 13.57 78.28 -10.54
CA PHE A 39 12.11 78.25 -10.25
C PHE A 39 11.38 79.09 -11.29
N LEU A 40 10.26 78.65 -11.75
CA LEU A 40 8.94 79.25 -11.82
C LEU A 40 8.12 78.69 -13.01
N GLU A 41 6.84 78.54 -12.74
CA GLU A 41 5.68 78.42 -13.64
C GLU A 41 5.29 77.00 -14.13
N SER A 42 4.39 76.32 -13.42
CA SER A 42 2.98 76.21 -13.84
C SER A 42 2.24 75.29 -12.90
N GLY A 43 1.40 75.84 -12.10
CA GLY A 43 0.49 75.17 -11.15
C GLY A 43 -0.65 74.32 -11.81
N PHE A 44 -0.57 74.03 -13.11
CA PHE A 44 -1.61 73.25 -13.82
C PHE A 44 -1.19 71.79 -14.11
N ALA A 45 0.08 71.47 -14.09
CA ALA A 45 0.55 70.11 -14.36
C ALA A 45 0.46 69.17 -13.13
N CYS A 46 0.36 69.71 -11.91
CA CYS A 46 0.30 68.89 -10.67
C CYS A 46 -1.09 68.26 -10.40
N LEU A 47 -2.19 68.89 -10.91
CA LEU A 47 -3.54 68.35 -10.68
C LEU A 47 -3.87 67.17 -11.60
N CYS A 48 -3.33 67.14 -12.82
CA CYS A 48 -3.51 66.01 -13.75
C CYS A 48 -2.69 64.80 -13.37
N PHE A 49 -1.53 64.99 -12.73
CA PHE A 49 -0.68 63.86 -12.27
C PHE A 49 -1.26 63.15 -11.04
N PHE A 50 -1.96 63.90 -10.15
CA PHE A 50 -2.65 63.27 -8.99
C PHE A 50 -3.94 62.55 -9.41
N MET A 51 -4.68 62.99 -10.42
CA MET A 51 -5.85 62.28 -10.93
C MET A 51 -5.44 61.03 -11.75
N PHE A 52 -4.33 61.00 -12.43
CA PHE A 52 -3.82 59.78 -13.08
C PHE A 52 -3.25 58.77 -12.09
N LEU A 53 -2.62 59.21 -11.01
CA LEU A 53 -2.11 58.30 -9.95
C LEU A 53 -3.23 57.71 -9.11
N SER A 54 -4.32 58.47 -8.87
CA SER A 54 -5.48 57.93 -8.14
C SER A 54 -6.32 56.98 -8.98
N SER A 55 -6.40 57.14 -10.32
CA SER A 55 -7.03 56.13 -11.18
C SER A 55 -6.20 54.87 -11.39
N PHE A 56 -4.87 54.95 -11.28
CA PHE A 56 -4.01 53.78 -11.28
C PHE A 56 -4.04 53.01 -9.95
N LEU A 57 -4.23 53.70 -8.82
CA LEU A 57 -4.36 53.07 -7.49
C LEU A 57 -5.76 52.46 -7.26
N LEU A 58 -6.81 52.99 -7.93
CA LEU A 58 -8.17 52.41 -7.87
C LEU A 58 -8.34 51.19 -8.81
N ASN A 59 -7.53 51.05 -9.86
CA ASN A 59 -7.51 49.83 -10.68
C ASN A 59 -6.57 48.75 -10.18
N ALA A 60 -5.69 49.05 -9.21
CA ALA A 60 -4.81 48.04 -8.57
C ALA A 60 -5.52 47.25 -7.43
N GLN A 61 -6.77 47.62 -7.07
CA GLN A 61 -7.53 46.90 -6.02
C GLN A 61 -8.44 45.77 -6.53
N ASN A 62 -8.56 45.60 -7.86
CA ASN A 62 -9.39 44.53 -8.43
C ASN A 62 -8.62 43.37 -9.04
N GLY A 63 -7.43 43.05 -8.51
CA GLY A 63 -6.57 41.99 -9.03
C GLY A 63 -5.88 41.11 -8.00
N PHE A 64 -6.33 41.08 -6.75
CA PHE A 64 -6.00 39.94 -5.93
C PHE A 64 -6.91 38.78 -6.35
N ALA A 65 -6.51 38.08 -7.43
CA ALA A 65 -7.00 36.73 -7.65
C ALA A 65 -6.82 36.00 -6.31
N GLN A 66 -7.91 35.50 -5.72
CA GLN A 66 -7.78 34.55 -4.62
C GLN A 66 -6.71 33.55 -5.05
N PRO A 67 -5.77 33.20 -4.18
CA PRO A 67 -4.77 32.24 -4.55
C PRO A 67 -5.53 31.01 -5.07
N SER A 68 -5.36 30.72 -6.37
CA SER A 68 -5.92 29.51 -6.96
C SER A 68 -5.43 28.38 -6.08
N ASN A 69 -6.33 27.55 -5.53
CA ASN A 69 -5.95 26.39 -4.73
C ASN A 69 -4.99 25.56 -5.58
N VAL A 70 -3.72 25.56 -5.23
CA VAL A 70 -2.69 24.79 -5.93
C VAL A 70 -2.73 23.38 -5.37
N PHE A 71 -3.08 22.42 -6.22
CA PHE A 71 -2.95 21.01 -5.86
C PHE A 71 -1.48 20.64 -5.76
N ARG A 72 -1.09 19.91 -4.72
CA ARG A 72 0.27 19.46 -4.48
C ARG A 72 0.30 17.97 -4.24
N ALA A 73 1.40 17.35 -4.62
CA ALA A 73 1.67 15.96 -4.29
C ALA A 73 3.14 15.77 -3.94
N GLY A 74 3.40 14.83 -3.06
CA GLY A 74 4.75 14.40 -2.72
C GLY A 74 4.76 12.92 -2.39
N ALA A 75 5.90 12.28 -2.63
CA ALA A 75 6.06 10.86 -2.36
C ALA A 75 7.43 10.54 -1.78
N ALA A 76 7.53 9.45 -1.04
CA ALA A 76 8.78 8.97 -0.50
C ALA A 76 8.71 7.46 -0.15
N THR A 77 9.89 6.86 -0.03
CA THR A 77 10.07 5.51 0.50
C THR A 77 10.89 5.54 1.77
N SER A 78 10.66 4.57 2.65
CA SER A 78 11.47 4.33 3.84
C SER A 78 11.79 2.84 3.93
N ASN A 79 13.06 2.47 4.07
CA ASN A 79 13.47 1.07 4.19
C ASN A 79 13.01 0.51 5.54
N ILE A 80 12.33 -0.63 5.52
CA ILE A 80 11.81 -1.35 6.68
C ILE A 80 12.38 -2.77 6.80
N THR A 81 13.44 -3.08 6.06
CA THR A 81 14.06 -4.41 6.02
C THR A 81 14.49 -4.84 7.42
N PRO A 82 14.01 -5.99 7.92
CA PRO A 82 14.37 -6.51 9.23
C PRO A 82 15.80 -7.06 9.26
N LYS A 83 16.33 -7.25 10.47
CA LYS A 83 17.64 -7.88 10.67
C LYS A 83 17.60 -9.39 10.37
N ILE A 84 18.73 -9.96 9.97
CA ILE A 84 18.94 -11.41 9.92
C ILE A 84 18.59 -12.01 11.30
N GLY A 85 17.89 -13.14 11.31
CA GLY A 85 17.41 -13.81 12.52
C GLY A 85 16.03 -13.37 13.02
N THR A 86 15.42 -12.32 12.44
CA THR A 86 14.02 -11.95 12.72
C THR A 86 13.06 -13.00 12.13
N SER A 87 11.86 -13.17 12.72
CA SER A 87 10.81 -14.05 12.23
C SER A 87 10.21 -13.54 10.91
N ILE A 88 9.83 -14.48 10.02
CA ILE A 88 9.13 -14.24 8.75
C ILE A 88 7.67 -14.63 8.89
N ASN A 89 6.75 -13.74 8.53
CA ASN A 89 5.32 -14.00 8.58
C ASN A 89 4.77 -14.58 7.25
N GLY A 90 3.55 -15.16 7.33
CA GLY A 90 2.81 -15.66 6.17
C GLY A 90 2.71 -17.18 6.06
N ASN A 91 3.42 -17.94 6.91
CA ASN A 91 3.38 -19.39 6.95
C ASN A 91 2.81 -19.94 8.26
N MET A 92 2.32 -21.18 8.23
CA MET A 92 1.83 -21.86 9.45
C MET A 92 2.95 -22.23 10.44
N LYS A 93 4.19 -22.28 9.97
CA LYS A 93 5.38 -22.49 10.79
C LYS A 93 6.24 -21.24 10.72
N ASP A 94 6.88 -20.90 11.84
CA ASP A 94 7.83 -19.80 11.88
C ASP A 94 9.07 -20.11 11.02
N GLY A 95 9.60 -19.07 10.39
CA GLY A 95 10.85 -19.09 9.65
C GLY A 95 11.72 -17.92 10.08
N LEU A 96 13.03 -18.15 10.26
CA LEU A 96 13.96 -17.07 10.56
C LEU A 96 14.63 -16.55 9.28
N ILE A 97 14.83 -15.24 9.22
CA ILE A 97 15.54 -14.59 8.12
C ILE A 97 16.99 -15.03 8.10
N LYS A 98 17.42 -15.55 6.96
CA LYS A 98 18.81 -15.98 6.68
C LYS A 98 19.46 -15.09 5.63
N GLN A 99 18.66 -14.56 4.70
CA GLN A 99 19.13 -13.77 3.57
C GLN A 99 18.09 -12.71 3.18
N ILE A 100 18.57 -11.56 2.70
CA ILE A 100 17.74 -10.51 2.12
C ILE A 100 17.99 -10.56 0.61
N HIS A 101 16.95 -10.91 -0.17
CA HIS A 101 17.00 -10.89 -1.63
C HIS A 101 16.78 -9.46 -2.15
N ASP A 102 15.75 -8.80 -1.65
CA ASP A 102 15.43 -7.41 -1.94
C ASP A 102 14.90 -6.72 -0.67
N ASP A 103 15.17 -5.43 -0.57
CA ASP A 103 14.75 -4.61 0.56
C ASP A 103 13.22 -4.44 0.58
N THR A 104 12.66 -4.49 1.79
CA THR A 104 11.26 -4.16 2.03
C THR A 104 11.11 -2.68 2.40
N HIS A 105 10.01 -2.05 1.94
CA HIS A 105 9.79 -0.62 2.07
C HIS A 105 8.40 -0.27 2.61
N ALA A 106 8.31 0.85 3.31
CA ALA A 106 7.12 1.66 3.42
C ALA A 106 7.15 2.71 2.31
N ARG A 107 6.08 2.78 1.48
CA ARG A 107 5.95 3.74 0.36
C ARG A 107 4.75 4.62 0.62
N ALA A 108 4.95 5.94 0.60
CA ALA A 108 3.94 6.93 0.90
C ALA A 108 3.74 7.94 -0.23
N ILE A 109 2.47 8.32 -0.44
CA ILE A 109 2.04 9.47 -1.25
C ILE A 109 1.26 10.39 -0.33
N VAL A 110 1.57 11.68 -0.35
CA VAL A 110 0.78 12.75 0.27
C VAL A 110 0.17 13.60 -0.83
N LEU A 111 -1.15 13.80 -0.75
CA LEU A 111 -1.94 14.67 -1.62
C LEU A 111 -2.45 15.85 -0.81
N ASP A 112 -2.44 17.06 -1.38
CA ASP A 112 -2.84 18.31 -0.72
C ASP A 112 -3.63 19.18 -1.71
N ASP A 113 -4.91 19.45 -1.42
CA ASP A 113 -5.77 20.32 -2.22
C ASP A 113 -5.80 21.78 -1.72
N GLY A 114 -4.97 22.12 -0.75
CA GLY A 114 -4.90 23.40 -0.07
C GLY A 114 -5.83 23.52 1.16
N LYS A 115 -6.73 22.56 1.39
CA LYS A 115 -7.61 22.46 2.56
C LYS A 115 -7.42 21.13 3.30
N THR A 116 -7.30 20.07 2.56
CA THR A 116 -7.20 18.69 3.05
C THR A 116 -5.93 18.05 2.56
N LYS A 117 -5.19 17.44 3.48
CA LYS A 117 -4.09 16.53 3.15
C LYS A 117 -4.53 15.09 3.38
N LEU A 118 -4.27 14.21 2.41
CA LEU A 118 -4.42 12.76 2.54
C LEU A 118 -3.06 12.11 2.40
N ALA A 119 -2.77 11.12 3.26
CA ALA A 119 -1.61 10.25 3.12
C ALA A 119 -2.06 8.81 2.82
N ILE A 120 -1.54 8.21 1.76
CA ILE A 120 -1.74 6.81 1.39
C ILE A 120 -0.40 6.11 1.46
N LEU A 121 -0.35 5.00 2.19
CA LEU A 121 0.90 4.28 2.43
C LEU A 121 0.71 2.77 2.29
N THR A 122 1.64 2.12 1.59
CA THR A 122 1.77 0.65 1.57
C THR A 122 3.04 0.23 2.30
N VAL A 123 2.97 -0.89 3.01
CA VAL A 123 4.10 -1.47 3.76
C VAL A 123 4.34 -2.88 3.26
N ASP A 124 5.57 -3.21 2.87
CA ASP A 124 5.95 -4.56 2.40
C ASP A 124 6.02 -5.56 3.57
N LEU A 125 4.86 -5.88 4.10
CA LEU A 125 4.64 -6.85 5.17
C LEU A 125 3.46 -7.76 4.80
N CYS A 126 3.39 -8.94 5.42
CA CYS A 126 2.23 -9.82 5.29
C CYS A 126 0.99 -9.18 5.95
N MET A 127 1.16 -8.70 7.17
CA MET A 127 0.15 -8.05 8.00
C MET A 127 0.84 -7.24 9.11
N ILE A 128 0.12 -6.32 9.73
CA ILE A 128 0.63 -5.47 10.80
C ILE A 128 -0.49 -5.15 11.80
N TYR A 129 -0.17 -5.12 13.10
CA TYR A 129 -1.13 -4.74 14.13
C TYR A 129 -1.62 -3.29 13.98
N LYS A 130 -2.89 -3.07 14.36
CA LYS A 130 -3.52 -1.73 14.42
C LYS A 130 -2.68 -0.77 15.27
N GLU A 131 -2.22 -1.22 16.43
CA GLU A 131 -1.47 -0.44 17.40
C GLU A 131 -0.15 0.11 16.82
N GLU A 132 0.50 -0.67 15.96
CA GLU A 132 1.74 -0.26 15.29
C GLU A 132 1.49 0.85 14.26
N LEU A 133 0.40 0.71 13.49
CA LEU A 133 -0.02 1.72 12.52
C LEU A 133 -0.54 2.99 13.20
N ASP A 134 -1.29 2.86 14.29
CA ASP A 134 -1.77 4.00 15.06
C ASP A 134 -0.61 4.81 15.65
N ALA A 135 0.40 4.13 16.21
CA ALA A 135 1.60 4.80 16.71
C ALA A 135 2.39 5.52 15.60
N ALA A 136 2.50 4.89 14.42
CA ALA A 136 3.15 5.51 13.26
C ALA A 136 2.36 6.74 12.74
N LYS A 137 1.01 6.65 12.67
CA LYS A 137 0.13 7.77 12.29
C LYS A 137 0.24 8.93 13.28
N GLN A 138 0.22 8.62 14.59
CA GLN A 138 0.35 9.64 15.61
C GLN A 138 1.68 10.40 15.48
N ARG A 139 2.78 9.66 15.31
CA ARG A 139 4.10 10.24 15.09
C ARG A 139 4.16 11.11 13.82
N ALA A 140 3.59 10.63 12.72
CA ALA A 140 3.52 11.41 11.49
C ALA A 140 2.65 12.67 11.65
N ASN A 141 1.52 12.59 12.38
CA ASN A 141 0.65 13.72 12.69
C ASN A 141 1.40 14.80 13.49
N GLU A 142 2.13 14.42 14.54
CA GLU A 142 2.92 15.36 15.38
C GLU A 142 3.91 16.18 14.55
N ILE A 143 4.48 15.61 13.50
CA ILE A 143 5.51 16.26 12.67
C ILE A 143 4.89 17.03 11.50
N THR A 144 3.86 16.46 10.85
CA THR A 144 3.33 16.99 9.57
C THR A 144 2.05 17.78 9.73
N GLY A 145 1.34 17.62 10.85
CA GLY A 145 -0.02 18.16 11.06
C GLY A 145 -1.11 17.44 10.25
N ILE A 146 -0.80 16.39 9.49
CA ILE A 146 -1.83 15.59 8.77
C ILE A 146 -2.67 14.85 9.80
N PRO A 147 -4.01 15.04 9.84
CA PRO A 147 -4.86 14.34 10.80
C PRO A 147 -4.76 12.82 10.66
N VAL A 148 -4.76 12.09 11.79
CA VAL A 148 -4.66 10.61 11.81
C VAL A 148 -5.72 9.95 10.92
N GLN A 149 -6.96 10.46 10.92
CA GLN A 149 -8.05 9.98 10.08
C GLN A 149 -7.85 10.25 8.57
N ASN A 150 -6.88 11.06 8.20
CA ASN A 150 -6.50 11.35 6.81
C ASN A 150 -5.32 10.50 6.34
N MET A 151 -4.92 9.49 7.11
CA MET A 151 -3.86 8.56 6.77
C MET A 151 -4.43 7.15 6.59
N MET A 152 -4.33 6.60 5.38
CA MET A 152 -4.66 5.22 5.06
C MET A 152 -3.36 4.43 4.90
N MET A 153 -3.15 3.45 5.75
CA MET A 153 -1.94 2.63 5.76
C MET A 153 -2.30 1.15 5.63
N SER A 154 -1.71 0.44 4.67
CA SER A 154 -2.02 -0.96 4.40
C SER A 154 -0.78 -1.82 4.20
N ALA A 155 -0.84 -3.10 4.55
CA ALA A 155 0.17 -4.08 4.17
C ALA A 155 -0.02 -4.50 2.71
N THR A 156 1.08 -4.83 2.02
CA THR A 156 1.04 -5.40 0.66
C THR A 156 0.64 -6.87 0.65
N HIS A 157 0.81 -7.55 1.77
CA HIS A 157 0.59 -8.99 1.95
C HIS A 157 1.70 -9.88 1.37
N THR A 158 2.95 -9.39 1.29
CA THR A 158 4.07 -10.29 1.02
C THR A 158 4.25 -11.32 2.13
N HIS A 159 4.34 -12.60 1.78
CA HIS A 159 4.61 -13.69 2.72
C HIS A 159 6.11 -13.94 2.95
N SER A 160 6.92 -12.96 2.58
CA SER A 160 8.37 -12.96 2.75
C SER A 160 8.88 -11.67 3.40
N GLY A 161 8.05 -11.02 4.22
CA GLY A 161 8.39 -9.85 5.04
C GLY A 161 8.62 -10.22 6.51
N GLY A 162 9.22 -9.30 7.28
CA GLY A 162 9.39 -9.48 8.73
C GLY A 162 8.05 -9.57 9.46
N THR A 163 8.00 -10.36 10.53
CA THR A 163 6.78 -10.54 11.32
C THR A 163 6.43 -9.25 12.07
N ALA A 164 5.24 -8.71 11.82
CA ALA A 164 4.70 -7.51 12.49
C ALA A 164 3.32 -7.74 13.12
N CYS A 165 2.84 -9.00 13.10
CA CYS A 165 1.60 -9.43 13.74
C CYS A 165 1.71 -10.93 14.07
N SER A 166 1.32 -11.34 15.27
CA SER A 166 1.33 -12.76 15.66
C SER A 166 0.22 -13.52 14.95
N VAL A 167 0.60 -14.49 14.14
CA VAL A 167 -0.31 -15.42 13.47
C VAL A 167 0.33 -16.79 13.40
N PHE A 168 -0.44 -17.84 13.64
CA PHE A 168 0.06 -19.20 13.73
C PHE A 168 1.27 -19.31 14.68
N GLN A 169 2.46 -19.67 14.20
CA GLN A 169 3.63 -19.88 15.04
C GLN A 169 4.70 -18.78 14.91
N SER A 170 4.41 -17.71 14.14
CA SER A 170 5.30 -16.55 14.00
C SER A 170 4.91 -15.44 14.98
N ASP A 171 5.88 -14.92 15.71
CA ASP A 171 5.70 -13.81 16.65
C ASP A 171 6.67 -12.67 16.34
N PRO A 172 6.23 -11.40 16.47
CA PRO A 172 7.06 -10.25 16.12
C PRO A 172 8.16 -9.99 17.15
N ASP A 173 9.32 -9.57 16.66
CA ASP A 173 10.40 -9.01 17.47
C ASP A 173 10.04 -7.57 17.91
N LYS A 174 10.18 -7.28 19.21
CA LYS A 174 9.80 -5.98 19.79
C LYS A 174 10.66 -4.82 19.27
N ASP A 175 11.96 -5.06 19.02
CA ASP A 175 12.85 -4.02 18.48
C ASP A 175 12.51 -3.75 17.01
N TYR A 176 12.11 -4.79 16.26
CA TYR A 176 11.64 -4.63 14.90
C TYR A 176 10.32 -3.84 14.84
N LEU A 177 9.35 -4.11 15.74
CA LEU A 177 8.12 -3.31 15.82
C LEU A 177 8.41 -1.83 16.13
N LYS A 178 9.32 -1.54 17.05
CA LYS A 178 9.75 -0.16 17.34
C LYS A 178 10.37 0.50 16.10
N PHE A 179 11.27 -0.20 15.42
CA PHE A 179 11.87 0.27 14.17
C PHE A 179 10.81 0.54 13.09
N LEU A 180 9.83 -0.36 12.91
CA LEU A 180 8.74 -0.21 11.95
C LEU A 180 7.95 1.07 12.17
N ARG A 181 7.53 1.37 13.41
CA ARG A 181 6.75 2.58 13.74
C ARG A 181 7.45 3.84 13.24
N GLU A 182 8.75 3.97 13.55
CA GLU A 182 9.56 5.13 13.14
C GLU A 182 9.70 5.19 11.60
N ARG A 183 10.00 4.06 10.95
CA ARG A 183 10.23 4.02 9.51
C ARG A 183 8.95 4.24 8.69
N ILE A 184 7.81 3.76 9.17
CA ILE A 184 6.50 4.01 8.56
C ILE A 184 6.14 5.50 8.68
N ALA A 185 6.31 6.10 9.86
CA ALA A 185 6.12 7.54 10.06
C ALA A 185 7.05 8.38 9.16
N ASP A 186 8.33 8.02 9.08
CA ASP A 186 9.33 8.67 8.21
C ASP A 186 8.89 8.72 6.75
N ALA A 187 8.27 7.66 6.23
CA ALA A 187 7.78 7.64 4.85
C ALA A 187 6.75 8.75 4.60
N VAL A 188 5.80 8.93 5.52
CA VAL A 188 4.78 10.00 5.43
C VAL A 188 5.42 11.38 5.60
N VAL A 189 6.31 11.56 6.58
CA VAL A 189 7.00 12.83 6.85
C VAL A 189 7.80 13.26 5.62
N ARG A 190 8.57 12.35 5.03
CA ARG A 190 9.36 12.62 3.82
C ARG A 190 8.48 12.92 2.62
N ALA A 191 7.37 12.18 2.43
CA ALA A 191 6.42 12.46 1.37
C ALA A 191 5.78 13.86 1.53
N ASN A 192 5.42 14.26 2.76
CA ASN A 192 4.92 15.61 3.04
C ASN A 192 5.98 16.69 2.77
N ASN A 193 7.25 16.45 3.10
CA ASN A 193 8.34 17.40 2.85
C ASN A 193 8.66 17.52 1.34
N ASN A 194 8.29 16.52 0.55
CA ASN A 194 8.47 16.48 -0.91
C ASN A 194 7.26 17.06 -1.68
N LEU A 195 6.30 17.71 -1.01
CA LEU A 195 5.15 18.33 -1.67
C LEU A 195 5.56 19.41 -2.66
N VAL A 196 5.19 19.23 -3.92
CA VAL A 196 5.38 20.19 -5.02
C VAL A 196 4.06 20.42 -5.75
N PRO A 197 3.87 21.53 -6.50
CA PRO A 197 2.72 21.67 -7.39
C PRO A 197 2.58 20.46 -8.30
N ALA A 198 1.35 19.97 -8.45
CA ALA A 198 1.08 18.72 -9.14
C ALA A 198 -0.27 18.73 -9.87
N ARG A 199 -0.38 17.81 -10.83
CA ARG A 199 -1.62 17.39 -11.49
C ARG A 199 -1.89 15.93 -11.11
N ILE A 200 -3.15 15.55 -11.06
CA ILE A 200 -3.58 14.21 -10.69
C ILE A 200 -4.55 13.64 -11.70
N GLY A 201 -4.48 12.34 -11.93
CA GLY A 201 -5.43 11.63 -12.76
C GLY A 201 -5.47 10.14 -12.41
N TRP A 202 -6.48 9.46 -12.94
CA TRP A 202 -6.66 8.02 -12.72
C TRP A 202 -7.28 7.36 -13.94
N ALA A 203 -7.07 6.05 -14.05
CA ALA A 203 -7.68 5.19 -15.05
C ALA A 203 -7.79 3.76 -14.49
N VAL A 204 -8.54 2.91 -15.16
CA VAL A 204 -8.73 1.51 -14.77
C VAL A 204 -8.28 0.62 -15.93
N GLY A 205 -7.26 -0.19 -15.69
CA GLY A 205 -6.79 -1.26 -16.56
C GLY A 205 -7.50 -2.58 -16.26
N ASN A 206 -7.16 -3.62 -17.03
CA ASN A 206 -7.77 -4.93 -16.87
C ASN A 206 -6.76 -6.04 -17.19
N GLU A 207 -6.36 -6.83 -16.17
CA GLU A 207 -5.39 -7.92 -16.32
C GLU A 207 -5.94 -9.24 -15.73
N PRO A 208 -6.66 -10.05 -16.51
CA PRO A 208 -7.29 -11.28 -16.03
C PRO A 208 -6.36 -12.48 -15.92
N SER A 209 -5.17 -12.42 -16.52
CA SER A 209 -4.32 -13.63 -16.67
C SER A 209 -3.57 -14.02 -15.38
N GLN A 210 -3.64 -13.16 -14.34
CA GLN A 210 -2.90 -13.39 -13.09
C GLN A 210 -3.82 -13.59 -11.88
N VAL A 211 -5.14 -13.58 -12.04
CA VAL A 211 -6.11 -13.72 -10.95
C VAL A 211 -7.02 -14.93 -11.14
N PHE A 212 -6.99 -15.84 -10.19
CA PHE A 212 -7.81 -17.06 -10.18
C PHE A 212 -8.39 -17.28 -8.80
N ASN A 213 -9.69 -17.62 -8.72
CA ASN A 213 -10.29 -18.01 -7.46
C ASN A 213 -9.66 -19.32 -6.99
N ARG A 214 -9.08 -19.32 -5.78
CA ARG A 214 -8.34 -20.47 -5.23
C ARG A 214 -9.21 -21.45 -4.46
N ARG A 215 -10.51 -21.10 -4.22
CA ARG A 215 -11.49 -21.93 -3.56
C ARG A 215 -12.33 -22.67 -4.59
N TRP A 216 -12.38 -23.98 -4.48
CA TRP A 216 -13.07 -24.82 -5.46
C TRP A 216 -14.04 -25.78 -4.78
N LYS A 217 -15.25 -25.91 -5.32
CA LYS A 217 -16.15 -27.00 -5.00
C LYS A 217 -15.57 -28.29 -5.56
N MET A 218 -15.63 -29.35 -4.78
CA MET A 218 -15.09 -30.67 -5.14
C MET A 218 -16.22 -31.64 -5.46
N LYS A 219 -15.95 -32.61 -6.31
CA LYS A 219 -16.91 -33.67 -6.63
C LYS A 219 -17.28 -34.45 -5.37
N PRO A 220 -18.54 -34.90 -5.23
CA PRO A 220 -18.96 -35.69 -4.08
C PRO A 220 -18.24 -37.04 -3.99
N GLY A 221 -18.19 -37.63 -2.79
CA GLY A 221 -17.59 -38.93 -2.52
C GLY A 221 -16.18 -38.93 -1.91
N LYS A 222 -15.59 -37.75 -1.70
CA LYS A 222 -14.33 -37.61 -0.96
C LYS A 222 -14.50 -36.55 0.14
N PRO A 223 -14.60 -36.96 1.42
CA PRO A 223 -14.73 -36.02 2.54
C PRO A 223 -13.58 -35.01 2.59
N LEU A 224 -13.89 -33.73 2.70
CA LEU A 224 -12.92 -32.65 2.91
C LEU A 224 -12.83 -32.35 4.41
N MET A 225 -12.21 -33.24 5.16
CA MET A 225 -12.08 -33.09 6.62
C MET A 225 -11.24 -31.87 6.97
N ASN A 226 -11.79 -31.00 7.81
CA ASN A 226 -11.11 -29.83 8.33
C ASN A 226 -10.43 -30.13 9.68
N PRO A 227 -9.58 -29.21 10.20
CA PRO A 227 -8.85 -29.43 11.46
C PRO A 227 -9.72 -29.59 12.70
N PHE A 228 -11.01 -29.28 12.61
CA PHE A 228 -11.97 -29.39 13.72
C PHE A 228 -12.75 -30.71 13.72
N GLY A 229 -12.49 -31.58 12.73
CA GLY A 229 -13.15 -32.88 12.61
C GLY A 229 -14.54 -32.82 11.96
N THR A 230 -14.85 -31.72 11.25
CA THR A 230 -16.04 -31.56 10.42
C THR A 230 -15.68 -31.52 8.95
N GLU A 231 -16.66 -31.61 8.07
CA GLU A 231 -16.45 -31.66 6.63
C GLU A 231 -16.76 -30.31 5.98
N ASP A 232 -15.85 -29.85 5.10
CA ASP A 232 -16.02 -28.66 4.26
C ASP A 232 -16.60 -29.04 2.88
N GLN A 233 -17.17 -28.07 2.16
CA GLN A 233 -17.69 -28.24 0.81
C GLN A 233 -16.72 -27.72 -0.26
N VAL A 234 -15.73 -26.93 0.13
CA VAL A 234 -14.74 -26.34 -0.76
C VAL A 234 -13.31 -26.63 -0.29
N LYS A 235 -12.40 -26.68 -1.26
CA LYS A 235 -10.97 -26.86 -1.01
C LYS A 235 -10.20 -25.65 -1.55
N MET A 236 -9.39 -25.04 -0.68
CA MET A 236 -8.39 -24.06 -1.11
C MET A 236 -7.26 -24.78 -1.83
N ASN A 237 -6.79 -24.22 -2.96
CA ASN A 237 -5.70 -24.78 -3.75
C ASN A 237 -5.92 -26.27 -4.10
N PRO A 238 -6.92 -26.57 -4.91
CA PRO A 238 -7.38 -27.96 -5.13
C PRO A 238 -6.35 -28.85 -5.84
N GLY A 239 -5.31 -28.28 -6.42
CA GLY A 239 -4.31 -28.93 -7.26
C GLY A 239 -4.61 -28.75 -8.75
N VAL A 240 -3.58 -28.35 -9.50
CA VAL A 240 -3.66 -28.26 -10.97
C VAL A 240 -3.84 -29.68 -11.53
N GLY A 241 -4.71 -29.85 -12.52
CA GLY A 241 -4.99 -31.16 -13.11
C GLY A 241 -5.78 -32.13 -12.21
N ASN A 242 -6.21 -31.71 -11.01
CA ASN A 242 -6.97 -32.58 -10.11
C ASN A 242 -8.36 -32.90 -10.72
N PRO A 243 -8.67 -34.18 -11.03
CA PRO A 243 -9.92 -34.58 -11.68
C PRO A 243 -11.15 -34.43 -10.77
N ASP A 244 -10.96 -34.28 -9.46
CA ASP A 244 -12.04 -34.12 -8.49
C ASP A 244 -12.55 -32.68 -8.37
N ARG A 245 -11.93 -31.71 -9.07
CA ARG A 245 -12.42 -30.32 -9.17
C ARG A 245 -13.77 -30.28 -9.89
N LEU A 246 -14.73 -29.50 -9.38
CA LEU A 246 -16.01 -29.27 -10.01
C LEU A 246 -16.06 -27.88 -10.66
N GLU A 247 -16.03 -26.83 -9.84
CA GLU A 247 -16.11 -25.43 -10.27
C GLU A 247 -15.46 -24.51 -9.22
N PRO A 248 -14.99 -23.30 -9.61
CA PRO A 248 -14.55 -22.30 -8.62
C PRO A 248 -15.73 -21.87 -7.75
N ALA A 249 -15.47 -21.59 -6.49
CA ALA A 249 -16.49 -21.20 -5.51
C ALA A 249 -16.88 -19.71 -5.58
N GLY A 250 -16.22 -18.93 -6.45
CA GLY A 250 -16.49 -17.50 -6.61
C GLY A 250 -15.82 -16.92 -7.85
N PRO A 251 -16.05 -15.61 -8.12
CA PRO A 251 -15.48 -14.88 -9.26
C PRO A 251 -14.02 -14.49 -9.07
N THR A 252 -13.52 -13.66 -9.99
CA THR A 252 -12.26 -12.90 -9.88
C THR A 252 -12.54 -11.42 -10.19
N ASP A 253 -11.64 -10.53 -9.77
CA ASP A 253 -11.65 -9.12 -10.12
C ASP A 253 -10.34 -8.78 -10.83
N PRO A 254 -10.35 -8.68 -12.17
CA PRO A 254 -9.16 -8.42 -12.97
C PRO A 254 -8.85 -6.93 -13.13
N GLU A 255 -9.64 -6.02 -12.57
CA GLU A 255 -9.41 -4.60 -12.71
C GLU A 255 -8.11 -4.16 -12.02
N LEU A 256 -7.42 -3.24 -12.67
CA LEU A 256 -6.19 -2.61 -12.20
C LEU A 256 -6.38 -1.08 -12.18
N PRO A 257 -7.10 -0.54 -11.19
CA PRO A 257 -7.18 0.91 -11.04
C PRO A 257 -5.82 1.49 -10.67
N ILE A 258 -5.48 2.62 -11.32
CA ILE A 258 -4.27 3.37 -11.06
C ILE A 258 -4.60 4.84 -10.79
N ILE A 259 -3.87 5.45 -9.86
CA ILE A 259 -3.83 6.88 -9.60
C ILE A 259 -2.41 7.34 -9.91
N SER A 260 -2.28 8.41 -10.68
CA SER A 260 -0.98 9.00 -10.98
C SER A 260 -0.96 10.48 -10.66
N VAL A 261 0.17 10.94 -10.12
CA VAL A 261 0.46 12.36 -9.90
C VAL A 261 1.76 12.73 -10.60
N GLN A 262 1.75 13.90 -11.23
CA GLN A 262 2.89 14.45 -11.96
C GLN A 262 3.00 15.95 -11.72
N THR A 263 4.17 16.55 -11.98
CA THR A 263 4.29 18.02 -11.97
C THR A 263 3.47 18.64 -13.11
N PRO A 264 3.21 19.96 -13.08
CA PRO A 264 2.53 20.64 -14.20
C PRO A 264 3.20 20.40 -15.56
N GLU A 265 4.54 20.22 -15.57
CA GLU A 265 5.36 19.97 -16.78
C GLU A 265 5.32 18.49 -17.22
N GLY A 266 4.62 17.63 -16.50
CA GLY A 266 4.45 16.22 -16.85
C GLY A 266 5.49 15.25 -16.25
N ARG A 267 6.36 15.70 -15.33
CA ARG A 267 7.30 14.80 -14.65
C ARG A 267 6.56 13.94 -13.62
N PRO A 268 6.64 12.61 -13.68
CA PRO A 268 6.00 11.73 -12.71
C PRO A 268 6.51 11.97 -11.28
N ILE A 269 5.59 12.02 -10.29
CA ILE A 269 5.86 12.10 -8.86
C ILE A 269 5.58 10.75 -8.21
N ALA A 270 4.40 10.20 -8.46
CA ALA A 270 4.03 8.89 -7.93
C ALA A 270 2.94 8.20 -8.77
N LEU A 271 2.89 6.87 -8.62
CA LEU A 271 1.81 6.02 -9.12
C LEU A 271 1.40 5.03 -8.04
N LEU A 272 0.10 5.02 -7.69
CA LEU A 272 -0.54 3.98 -6.90
C LEU A 272 -1.36 3.10 -7.83
N ALA A 273 -1.12 1.79 -7.80
CA ALA A 273 -2.00 0.78 -8.39
C ALA A 273 -2.66 -0.06 -7.28
N ASN A 274 -3.83 -0.64 -7.59
CA ASN A 274 -4.49 -1.62 -6.74
C ASN A 274 -4.80 -2.86 -7.57
N TYR A 275 -4.53 -4.06 -7.03
CA TYR A 275 -4.81 -5.30 -7.74
C TYR A 275 -5.25 -6.41 -6.79
N SER A 276 -6.31 -7.12 -7.17
CA SER A 276 -6.94 -8.15 -6.34
C SER A 276 -6.21 -9.49 -6.46
N LEU A 277 -4.90 -9.49 -6.17
CA LEU A 277 -4.05 -10.67 -6.19
C LEU A 277 -3.30 -10.84 -4.87
N HIS A 278 -3.34 -12.05 -4.30
CA HIS A 278 -2.55 -12.47 -3.14
C HIS A 278 -1.05 -12.44 -3.45
N TYR A 279 -0.17 -12.76 -2.50
CA TYR A 279 1.25 -12.93 -2.78
C TYR A 279 1.50 -13.99 -3.85
N VAL A 280 2.62 -13.88 -4.54
CA VAL A 280 3.05 -14.86 -5.56
C VAL A 280 3.95 -15.95 -4.97
N GLY A 281 4.86 -15.57 -4.08
CA GLY A 281 5.78 -16.50 -3.44
C GLY A 281 6.88 -17.02 -4.38
N GLY A 282 7.55 -18.08 -3.96
CA GLY A 282 8.67 -18.66 -4.71
C GLY A 282 10.03 -18.13 -4.27
N THR A 283 10.14 -17.63 -3.03
CA THR A 283 11.40 -17.33 -2.35
C THR A 283 12.05 -18.61 -1.85
N GLY A 284 13.35 -18.57 -1.60
CA GLY A 284 14.05 -19.60 -0.83
C GLY A 284 13.69 -19.58 0.67
N PRO A 285 13.93 -20.67 1.39
CA PRO A 285 13.65 -20.72 2.83
C PRO A 285 14.48 -19.70 3.63
N GLY A 286 13.81 -18.79 4.33
CA GLY A 286 14.45 -17.73 5.13
C GLY A 286 14.90 -16.53 4.31
N GLU A 287 14.40 -16.35 3.09
CA GLU A 287 14.70 -15.18 2.26
C GLU A 287 13.62 -14.12 2.37
N ILE A 288 14.04 -12.86 2.54
CA ILE A 288 13.18 -11.67 2.53
C ILE A 288 13.02 -11.15 1.12
N SER A 289 11.78 -10.82 0.76
CA SER A 289 11.41 -10.16 -0.48
C SER A 289 10.10 -9.37 -0.31
N ALA A 290 10.01 -8.23 -0.99
CA ALA A 290 8.77 -7.50 -1.16
C ALA A 290 7.80 -8.16 -2.16
N ASP A 291 8.09 -9.39 -2.63
CA ASP A 291 7.32 -10.15 -3.60
C ASP A 291 7.10 -9.37 -4.91
N TYR A 292 6.06 -9.71 -5.68
CA TYR A 292 5.73 -9.01 -6.93
C TYR A 292 5.37 -7.53 -6.72
N PHE A 293 4.97 -7.12 -5.51
CA PHE A 293 4.66 -5.72 -5.17
C PHE A 293 5.89 -4.81 -5.29
N GLY A 294 7.03 -5.25 -4.72
CA GLY A 294 8.30 -4.53 -4.86
C GLY A 294 8.82 -4.56 -6.30
N MET A 295 8.74 -5.71 -6.96
CA MET A 295 9.17 -5.86 -8.36
C MET A 295 8.32 -5.00 -9.32
N PHE A 296 7.00 -4.87 -9.07
CA PHE A 296 6.12 -3.94 -9.78
C PHE A 296 6.58 -2.49 -9.61
N ALA A 297 6.86 -2.07 -8.37
CA ALA A 297 7.29 -0.71 -8.07
C ALA A 297 8.60 -0.36 -8.82
N GLU A 298 9.56 -1.27 -8.82
CA GLU A 298 10.82 -1.10 -9.54
C GLU A 298 10.63 -1.10 -11.08
N GLN A 299 9.72 -1.94 -11.60
CA GLN A 299 9.43 -1.96 -13.03
C GLN A 299 8.73 -0.69 -13.49
N MET A 300 7.75 -0.17 -12.73
CA MET A 300 7.09 1.09 -13.04
C MET A 300 8.06 2.26 -12.97
N LYS A 301 8.99 2.26 -12.01
CA LYS A 301 10.07 3.24 -11.92
C LYS A 301 10.92 3.25 -13.20
N ARG A 302 11.30 2.08 -13.71
CA ARG A 302 12.06 1.98 -14.97
C ARG A 302 11.27 2.49 -16.17
N LEU A 303 9.96 2.20 -16.22
CA LEU A 303 9.09 2.60 -17.33
C LEU A 303 8.80 4.11 -17.36
N LEU A 304 8.74 4.76 -16.19
CA LEU A 304 8.33 6.16 -16.05
C LEU A 304 9.46 7.14 -15.72
N GLU A 305 10.59 6.66 -15.19
CA GLU A 305 11.74 7.49 -14.78
C GLU A 305 12.96 7.40 -15.72
N SER A 306 12.95 6.54 -16.72
CA SER A 306 14.13 6.28 -17.56
C SER A 306 14.77 7.58 -18.11
N ASP A 307 13.97 8.64 -18.28
CA ASP A 307 14.40 9.93 -18.82
C ASP A 307 14.29 11.10 -17.82
N ASN A 308 13.78 10.87 -16.59
CA ASN A 308 13.43 11.89 -15.62
C ASN A 308 14.15 11.71 -14.27
N LYS A 309 15.45 12.02 -14.23
CA LYS A 309 16.24 12.07 -12.99
C LYS A 309 15.96 13.39 -12.22
N GLY A 310 14.73 13.53 -11.70
CA GLY A 310 14.34 14.72 -10.94
C GLY A 310 14.26 14.47 -9.43
N PHE A 311 14.28 15.53 -8.63
CA PHE A 311 13.96 15.51 -7.21
C PHE A 311 12.61 16.19 -6.98
N PRO A 312 11.73 15.66 -6.12
CA PRO A 312 11.81 14.36 -5.43
C PRO A 312 11.78 13.16 -6.39
N PRO A 313 12.36 12.00 -6.00
CA PRO A 313 12.36 10.81 -6.85
C PRO A 313 10.94 10.25 -7.01
N PHE A 314 10.68 9.65 -8.16
CA PHE A 314 9.41 8.96 -8.43
C PHE A 314 9.20 7.75 -7.50
N VAL A 315 7.97 7.56 -7.03
CA VAL A 315 7.56 6.42 -6.21
C VAL A 315 6.38 5.70 -6.86
N ALA A 316 6.56 4.43 -7.21
CA ALA A 316 5.46 3.54 -7.53
C ALA A 316 5.13 2.66 -6.32
N MET A 317 3.84 2.34 -6.14
CA MET A 317 3.36 1.41 -5.14
C MET A 317 2.18 0.58 -5.66
N LEU A 318 2.05 -0.64 -5.17
CA LEU A 318 0.93 -1.54 -5.45
C LEU A 318 0.27 -1.92 -4.13
N SER A 319 -0.99 -1.55 -3.95
CA SER A 319 -1.80 -1.96 -2.80
C SER A 319 -2.50 -3.28 -3.09
N ASN A 320 -2.73 -4.06 -2.05
CA ASN A 320 -3.49 -5.29 -2.13
C ASN A 320 -4.99 -4.97 -2.24
N GLY A 321 -5.62 -5.45 -3.31
CA GLY A 321 -7.06 -5.38 -3.52
C GLY A 321 -7.80 -6.46 -2.73
N THR A 322 -8.97 -6.87 -3.19
CA THR A 322 -9.78 -7.91 -2.54
C THR A 322 -9.33 -9.30 -2.96
N SER A 323 -8.25 -9.77 -2.38
CA SER A 323 -7.52 -10.98 -2.77
C SER A 323 -7.68 -12.16 -1.80
N GLY A 324 -8.54 -12.05 -0.77
CA GLY A 324 -8.64 -13.07 0.29
C GLY A 324 -8.87 -14.50 -0.22
N ASN A 325 -9.55 -14.67 -1.34
CA ASN A 325 -9.80 -15.95 -1.98
C ASN A 325 -9.19 -16.08 -3.39
N ILE A 326 -8.20 -15.23 -3.74
CA ILE A 326 -7.58 -15.18 -5.07
C ILE A 326 -6.10 -15.51 -4.99
N ASN A 327 -5.56 -16.20 -6.01
CA ASN A 327 -4.12 -16.33 -6.23
C ASN A 327 -3.78 -16.35 -7.73
N ASN A 328 -2.47 -16.50 -8.05
CA ASN A 328 -1.94 -16.47 -9.42
C ASN A 328 -1.82 -17.86 -10.08
N ILE A 329 -2.43 -18.89 -9.50
CA ILE A 329 -2.35 -20.26 -10.02
C ILE A 329 -3.59 -20.54 -10.88
N ASN A 330 -3.34 -20.86 -12.15
CA ASN A 330 -4.43 -21.24 -13.06
C ASN A 330 -4.92 -22.66 -12.76
N TRP A 331 -5.95 -22.75 -11.93
CA TRP A 331 -6.57 -24.01 -11.56
C TRP A 331 -7.36 -24.67 -12.69
N PHE A 332 -7.65 -23.97 -13.79
CA PHE A 332 -8.31 -24.54 -14.97
C PHE A 332 -7.36 -25.35 -15.85
N ALA A 333 -6.06 -25.18 -15.69
CA ALA A 333 -5.07 -25.95 -16.44
C ALA A 333 -5.14 -27.45 -16.08
N ASN A 334 -4.91 -28.30 -17.08
CA ASN A 334 -4.91 -29.75 -16.90
C ASN A 334 -3.56 -30.27 -16.37
N GLU A 335 -2.48 -29.53 -16.60
CA GLU A 335 -1.14 -29.88 -16.18
C GLU A 335 -0.50 -28.72 -15.42
N ALA A 336 0.29 -29.04 -14.41
CA ALA A 336 1.08 -28.05 -13.72
C ALA A 336 2.14 -27.45 -14.65
N PRO A 337 2.35 -26.13 -14.63
CA PRO A 337 3.43 -25.53 -15.41
C PRO A 337 4.79 -26.08 -14.96
N PRO A 338 5.79 -26.11 -15.86
CA PRO A 338 7.15 -26.48 -15.49
C PRO A 338 7.66 -25.68 -14.29
N ALA A 339 8.46 -26.32 -13.45
CA ALA A 339 9.13 -25.61 -12.35
C ALA A 339 10.02 -24.49 -12.91
N VAL A 340 9.96 -23.33 -12.27
CA VAL A 340 10.77 -22.15 -12.63
C VAL A 340 11.76 -21.83 -11.51
N PRO A 341 12.89 -21.18 -11.81
CA PRO A 341 13.83 -20.74 -10.77
C PRO A 341 13.14 -19.84 -9.71
N PRO A 342 13.67 -19.76 -8.50
CA PRO A 342 13.21 -18.82 -7.50
C PRO A 342 13.05 -17.39 -8.07
N TYR A 343 12.04 -16.66 -7.62
CA TYR A 343 11.69 -15.28 -8.05
C TYR A 343 11.23 -15.13 -9.51
N ALA A 344 11.39 -16.14 -10.38
CA ALA A 344 11.03 -16.01 -11.80
C ALA A 344 9.53 -15.77 -11.99
N LYS A 345 8.67 -16.45 -11.20
CA LYS A 345 7.21 -16.26 -11.26
C LYS A 345 6.79 -14.88 -10.74
N MET A 346 7.37 -14.40 -9.63
CA MET A 346 7.13 -13.04 -9.12
C MET A 346 7.45 -11.99 -10.18
N ARG A 347 8.62 -12.11 -10.81
CA ARG A 347 9.07 -11.21 -11.88
C ARG A 347 8.15 -11.25 -13.10
N GLN A 348 7.70 -12.43 -13.49
CA GLN A 348 6.73 -12.58 -14.59
C GLN A 348 5.43 -11.85 -14.27
N VAL A 349 4.85 -12.09 -13.09
CA VAL A 349 3.60 -11.45 -12.65
C VAL A 349 3.77 -9.93 -12.55
N ALA A 350 4.83 -9.45 -11.91
CA ALA A 350 5.14 -8.04 -11.80
C ALA A 350 5.27 -7.35 -13.17
N ASN A 351 5.96 -7.98 -14.14
CA ASN A 351 6.13 -7.43 -15.47
C ASN A 351 4.80 -7.34 -16.24
N ILE A 352 3.93 -8.35 -16.12
CA ILE A 352 2.62 -8.37 -16.78
C ILE A 352 1.73 -7.25 -16.22
N ILE A 353 1.65 -7.14 -14.88
CA ILE A 353 0.86 -6.10 -14.21
C ILE A 353 1.42 -4.70 -14.50
N ALA A 354 2.75 -4.55 -14.53
CA ALA A 354 3.39 -3.27 -14.86
C ALA A 354 3.16 -2.86 -16.33
N ALA A 355 3.13 -3.82 -17.25
CA ALA A 355 2.81 -3.56 -18.66
C ALA A 355 1.37 -3.06 -18.83
N GLU A 356 0.39 -3.68 -18.14
CA GLU A 356 -0.99 -3.21 -18.12
C GLU A 356 -1.12 -1.84 -17.44
N ALA A 357 -0.45 -1.63 -16.29
CA ALA A 357 -0.42 -0.34 -15.60
C ALA A 357 0.18 0.75 -16.48
N PHE A 358 1.25 0.48 -17.21
CA PHE A 358 1.87 1.43 -18.15
C PHE A 358 0.96 1.75 -19.34
N LYS A 359 0.32 0.74 -19.94
CA LYS A 359 -0.69 0.95 -20.98
C LYS A 359 -1.83 1.84 -20.48
N THR A 360 -2.35 1.55 -19.29
CA THR A 360 -3.43 2.30 -18.64
C THR A 360 -2.99 3.73 -18.31
N TYR A 361 -1.75 3.91 -17.84
CA TYR A 361 -1.16 5.23 -17.56
C TYR A 361 -1.21 6.17 -18.76
N GLN A 362 -1.00 5.66 -19.99
CA GLN A 362 -1.05 6.47 -21.22
C GLN A 362 -2.45 7.03 -21.52
N SER A 363 -3.49 6.49 -20.91
CA SER A 363 -4.89 6.96 -21.10
C SER A 363 -5.36 7.97 -20.04
N ILE A 364 -4.54 8.28 -19.03
CA ILE A 364 -4.93 9.15 -17.92
C ILE A 364 -5.17 10.58 -18.41
N GLN A 365 -6.31 11.15 -18.01
CA GLN A 365 -6.59 12.57 -18.14
C GLN A 365 -6.28 13.27 -16.83
N TYR A 366 -5.28 14.15 -16.83
CA TYR A 366 -4.83 14.87 -15.65
C TYR A 366 -5.63 16.14 -15.40
N GLN A 367 -5.95 16.36 -14.12
CA GLN A 367 -6.62 17.55 -13.61
C GLN A 367 -5.64 18.38 -12.79
N ASP A 368 -5.69 19.72 -12.95
CA ASP A 368 -4.78 20.63 -12.25
C ASP A 368 -5.18 20.80 -10.77
N TRP A 369 -6.44 20.56 -10.44
CA TRP A 369 -6.95 20.61 -9.08
C TRP A 369 -8.17 19.71 -8.91
N ILE A 370 -8.23 19.03 -7.78
CA ILE A 370 -9.39 18.25 -7.32
C ILE A 370 -9.54 18.43 -5.81
N SER A 371 -10.76 18.25 -5.30
CA SER A 371 -11.00 18.23 -3.86
C SER A 371 -10.74 16.85 -3.27
N LEU A 372 -10.22 16.84 -2.05
CA LEU A 372 -9.92 15.65 -1.25
C LEU A 372 -10.85 15.57 -0.04
N SER A 373 -11.23 14.38 0.37
CA SER A 373 -11.95 14.16 1.61
C SER A 373 -11.68 12.76 2.17
N SER A 374 -11.80 12.61 3.49
CA SER A 374 -11.72 11.34 4.19
C SER A 374 -12.91 11.14 5.11
N SER A 375 -13.33 9.91 5.27
CA SER A 375 -14.31 9.52 6.29
C SER A 375 -13.90 8.19 6.88
N GLN A 376 -13.93 8.09 8.20
CA GLN A 376 -13.70 6.83 8.91
C GLN A 376 -14.62 6.69 10.11
N THR A 377 -14.80 5.46 10.53
CA THR A 377 -15.48 5.12 11.79
C THR A 377 -14.84 3.88 12.39
N GLU A 378 -14.93 3.75 13.70
CA GLU A 378 -14.58 2.51 14.40
C GLU A 378 -15.86 1.74 14.70
N ILE A 379 -15.87 0.44 14.39
CA ILE A 379 -16.96 -0.48 14.69
C ILE A 379 -16.45 -1.64 15.52
N ASN A 380 -17.31 -2.20 16.38
CA ASN A 380 -17.01 -3.38 17.17
C ASN A 380 -17.66 -4.61 16.52
N LEU A 381 -16.85 -5.61 16.18
CA LEU A 381 -17.32 -6.87 15.62
C LEU A 381 -17.10 -8.03 16.59
N GLY A 382 -18.03 -9.00 16.56
CA GLY A 382 -17.98 -10.18 17.37
C GLY A 382 -16.82 -11.10 17.01
N VAL A 383 -16.31 -11.83 17.99
CA VAL A 383 -15.27 -12.86 17.85
C VAL A 383 -15.90 -14.25 17.99
N ARG A 384 -15.59 -15.14 17.06
CA ARG A 384 -15.98 -16.56 17.12
C ARG A 384 -15.14 -17.30 18.17
N LEU A 385 -15.51 -17.14 19.44
CA LEU A 385 -14.85 -17.81 20.55
C LEU A 385 -15.11 -19.33 20.53
N PRO A 386 -14.14 -20.18 20.92
CA PRO A 386 -14.37 -21.62 21.07
C PRO A 386 -15.24 -21.92 22.29
N ASN A 387 -16.07 -22.96 22.17
CA ASN A 387 -16.82 -23.50 23.30
C ASN A 387 -15.93 -24.40 24.19
N LYS A 388 -16.48 -24.93 25.30
CA LYS A 388 -15.72 -25.75 26.25
C LYS A 388 -15.25 -27.06 25.64
N GLU A 389 -16.08 -27.71 24.84
CA GLU A 389 -15.78 -28.99 24.18
C GLU A 389 -14.63 -28.83 23.18
N GLU A 390 -14.63 -27.75 22.40
CA GLU A 390 -13.56 -27.41 21.45
C GLU A 390 -12.22 -27.13 22.18
N VAL A 391 -12.28 -26.45 23.31
CA VAL A 391 -11.09 -26.19 24.14
C VAL A 391 -10.53 -27.50 24.72
N GLU A 392 -11.37 -28.40 25.24
CA GLU A 392 -10.91 -29.69 25.77
C GLU A 392 -10.35 -30.60 24.65
N ARG A 393 -10.99 -30.62 23.47
CA ARG A 393 -10.43 -31.31 22.30
C ARG A 393 -9.05 -30.77 21.94
N ALA A 394 -8.89 -29.43 21.88
CA ALA A 394 -7.62 -28.78 21.56
C ALA A 394 -6.52 -29.13 22.57
N LYS A 395 -6.81 -29.13 23.87
CA LYS A 395 -5.87 -29.59 24.92
C LYS A 395 -5.43 -31.03 24.69
N GLY A 396 -6.38 -31.93 24.37
CA GLY A 396 -6.08 -33.35 24.12
C GLY A 396 -5.20 -33.57 22.89
N ILE A 397 -5.33 -32.73 21.84
CA ILE A 397 -4.49 -32.78 20.64
C ILE A 397 -3.08 -32.28 20.98
N ILE A 398 -2.97 -31.12 21.63
CA ILE A 398 -1.66 -30.51 22.00
C ILE A 398 -0.88 -31.43 22.94
N ALA A 399 -1.53 -32.10 23.88
CA ALA A 399 -0.87 -33.04 24.81
C ALA A 399 -0.23 -34.25 24.11
N LYS A 400 -0.68 -34.56 22.89
CA LYS A 400 -0.13 -35.65 22.06
C LYS A 400 0.93 -35.18 21.06
N ALA A 401 1.13 -33.87 20.93
CA ALA A 401 2.11 -33.30 20.01
C ALA A 401 3.53 -33.72 20.39
N SER A 402 4.38 -33.96 19.40
CA SER A 402 5.74 -34.46 19.59
C SER A 402 6.73 -33.42 20.15
N GLY A 403 6.32 -32.16 20.30
CA GLY A 403 7.16 -31.07 20.79
C GLY A 403 6.44 -29.74 20.79
N PRO A 404 7.14 -28.63 21.03
CA PRO A 404 6.55 -27.29 21.10
C PRO A 404 6.10 -26.74 19.75
N VAL A 405 6.64 -27.27 18.65
CA VAL A 405 6.27 -26.87 17.29
C VAL A 405 5.15 -27.78 16.77
N MET A 406 4.04 -27.18 16.44
CA MET A 406 2.89 -27.89 15.85
C MET A 406 3.19 -28.23 14.38
N ASN A 407 3.00 -29.47 13.97
CA ASN A 407 3.42 -29.99 12.68
C ASN A 407 2.27 -30.31 11.73
N THR A 408 1.11 -30.66 12.24
CA THR A 408 -0.10 -30.95 11.47
C THR A 408 -1.10 -29.80 11.52
N ALA A 409 -1.99 -29.71 10.55
CA ALA A 409 -3.07 -28.71 10.57
C ALA A 409 -3.91 -28.85 11.85
N GLU A 410 -4.21 -30.07 12.28
CA GLU A 410 -4.99 -30.33 13.49
C GLU A 410 -4.28 -29.77 14.75
N GLU A 411 -2.99 -29.99 14.91
CA GLU A 411 -2.20 -29.44 16.02
C GLU A 411 -2.12 -27.91 15.97
N ILE A 412 -1.90 -27.33 14.79
CA ILE A 412 -1.79 -25.88 14.60
C ILE A 412 -3.12 -25.21 14.97
N TYR A 413 -4.26 -25.73 14.50
CA TYR A 413 -5.56 -25.15 14.81
C TYR A 413 -6.03 -25.45 16.24
N ALA A 414 -5.54 -26.54 16.87
CA ALA A 414 -5.70 -26.76 18.30
C ALA A 414 -4.96 -25.68 19.11
N ARG A 415 -3.72 -25.33 18.73
CA ARG A 415 -2.98 -24.21 19.32
C ARG A 415 -3.71 -22.88 19.11
N GLU A 416 -4.20 -22.59 17.91
CA GLU A 416 -4.98 -21.37 17.63
C GLU A 416 -6.27 -21.32 18.48
N THR A 417 -6.95 -22.45 18.67
CA THR A 417 -8.12 -22.54 19.56
C THR A 417 -7.76 -22.13 21.00
N MET A 418 -6.61 -22.58 21.50
CA MET A 418 -6.14 -22.21 22.85
C MET A 418 -5.72 -20.75 22.96
N LEU A 419 -5.27 -20.12 21.89
CA LEU A 419 -4.91 -18.70 21.89
C LEU A 419 -6.17 -17.80 21.79
N ILE A 420 -7.15 -18.18 20.97
CA ILE A 420 -8.37 -17.39 20.78
C ILE A 420 -9.34 -17.48 21.96
N LYS A 421 -9.30 -18.57 22.77
CA LYS A 421 -10.23 -18.73 23.90
C LYS A 421 -10.22 -17.56 24.88
N ASP A 422 -9.10 -16.82 24.94
CA ASP A 422 -8.89 -15.68 25.83
C ASP A 422 -9.09 -14.33 25.11
N PHE A 423 -9.53 -14.32 23.85
CA PHE A 423 -9.84 -13.10 23.12
C PHE A 423 -11.08 -12.39 23.70
N PRO A 424 -11.18 -11.06 23.56
CA PRO A 424 -12.39 -10.34 23.93
C PRO A 424 -13.57 -10.82 23.05
N LYS A 425 -14.79 -10.66 23.56
CA LYS A 425 -16.01 -11.02 22.80
C LYS A 425 -16.21 -10.17 21.55
N GLN A 426 -15.66 -8.98 21.53
CA GLN A 426 -15.69 -8.04 20.40
C GLN A 426 -14.31 -7.37 20.26
N VAL A 427 -13.99 -6.98 19.02
CA VAL A 427 -12.75 -6.25 18.67
C VAL A 427 -13.10 -5.00 17.86
N PRO A 428 -12.38 -3.89 18.08
CA PRO A 428 -12.57 -2.66 17.30
C PRO A 428 -11.87 -2.75 15.93
N LEU A 429 -12.55 -2.28 14.89
CA LEU A 429 -12.00 -2.19 13.53
C LEU A 429 -12.19 -0.77 12.98
N ILE A 430 -11.15 -0.18 12.41
CA ILE A 430 -11.26 1.07 11.66
C ILE A 430 -11.70 0.77 10.23
N ILE A 431 -12.85 1.28 9.85
CA ILE A 431 -13.37 1.26 8.49
C ILE A 431 -13.21 2.65 7.91
N GLN A 432 -12.61 2.77 6.72
CA GLN A 432 -12.21 4.05 6.16
C GLN A 432 -12.55 4.15 4.67
N ALA A 433 -12.89 5.36 4.22
CA ALA A 433 -13.00 5.69 2.82
C ALA A 433 -12.34 7.03 2.53
N PHE A 434 -11.66 7.14 1.37
CA PHE A 434 -11.14 8.38 0.82
C PHE A 434 -11.89 8.74 -0.45
N ARG A 435 -12.08 10.05 -0.67
CA ARG A 435 -12.50 10.63 -1.94
C ARG A 435 -11.37 11.47 -2.53
N ILE A 436 -11.08 11.22 -3.80
CA ILE A 436 -10.05 11.90 -4.60
C ILE A 436 -10.76 12.35 -5.88
N GLY A 437 -11.32 13.57 -5.90
CA GLY A 437 -12.22 14.00 -6.96
C GLY A 437 -13.43 13.06 -7.10
N ASP A 438 -13.60 12.44 -8.28
CA ASP A 438 -14.67 11.47 -8.57
C ASP A 438 -14.26 10.00 -8.35
N LEU A 439 -13.07 9.76 -7.79
CA LEU A 439 -12.60 8.43 -7.39
C LEU A 439 -12.79 8.24 -5.90
N ALA A 440 -13.13 7.01 -5.48
CA ALA A 440 -13.15 6.61 -4.08
C ALA A 440 -12.26 5.39 -3.80
N ILE A 441 -11.68 5.36 -2.60
CA ILE A 441 -10.96 4.21 -2.04
C ILE A 441 -11.69 3.76 -0.79
N ALA A 442 -12.15 2.50 -0.78
CA ALA A 442 -12.70 1.84 0.40
C ALA A 442 -11.59 1.02 1.10
N ALA A 443 -11.59 0.93 2.42
CA ALA A 443 -10.53 0.25 3.15
C ALA A 443 -11.03 -0.43 4.44
N ALA A 444 -10.57 -1.66 4.69
CA ALA A 444 -10.82 -2.39 5.93
C ALA A 444 -9.61 -3.25 6.33
N PRO A 445 -9.45 -3.56 7.64
CA PRO A 445 -8.28 -4.25 8.18
C PRO A 445 -8.40 -5.79 8.06
N CYS A 446 -8.75 -6.28 6.88
CA CYS A 446 -9.01 -7.70 6.65
C CYS A 446 -8.44 -8.17 5.30
N GLU A 447 -8.25 -9.48 5.17
CA GLU A 447 -8.06 -10.15 3.88
C GLU A 447 -9.44 -10.35 3.23
N ILE A 448 -9.86 -9.32 2.48
CA ILE A 448 -11.23 -9.20 1.97
C ILE A 448 -11.44 -10.14 0.78
N PHE A 449 -12.53 -10.89 0.78
CA PHE A 449 -12.92 -11.72 -0.37
C PHE A 449 -13.35 -10.87 -1.56
N VAL A 450 -13.09 -11.37 -2.77
CA VAL A 450 -13.32 -10.64 -4.03
C VAL A 450 -14.79 -10.26 -4.24
N GLU A 451 -15.73 -11.08 -3.80
CA GLU A 451 -17.17 -10.85 -3.88
C GLU A 451 -17.57 -9.54 -3.18
N ILE A 452 -16.94 -9.26 -2.04
CA ILE A 452 -17.17 -8.03 -1.26
C ILE A 452 -16.67 -6.81 -2.04
N GLY A 453 -15.47 -6.90 -2.65
CA GLY A 453 -14.93 -5.83 -3.47
C GLY A 453 -15.78 -5.51 -4.69
N LEU A 454 -16.27 -6.55 -5.37
CA LEU A 454 -17.18 -6.41 -6.51
C LEU A 454 -18.52 -5.78 -6.10
N ASP A 455 -19.06 -6.17 -4.94
CA ASP A 455 -20.31 -5.58 -4.40
C ASP A 455 -20.11 -4.10 -4.05
N ILE A 456 -18.97 -3.73 -3.43
CA ILE A 456 -18.63 -2.34 -3.12
C ILE A 456 -18.51 -1.52 -4.42
N LYS A 457 -17.81 -2.01 -5.45
CA LYS A 457 -17.71 -1.34 -6.76
C LYS A 457 -19.08 -1.14 -7.38
N GLY A 458 -19.93 -2.20 -7.40
CA GLY A 458 -21.24 -2.17 -8.04
C GLY A 458 -22.26 -1.25 -7.37
N LYS A 459 -22.12 -0.98 -6.06
CA LYS A 459 -23.04 -0.14 -5.26
C LYS A 459 -22.48 1.23 -4.91
N SER A 460 -21.21 1.50 -5.21
CA SER A 460 -20.58 2.79 -4.92
C SER A 460 -21.26 3.93 -5.66
N PRO A 461 -21.46 5.10 -5.03
CA PRO A 461 -21.96 6.30 -5.72
C PRO A 461 -20.90 6.99 -6.59
N PHE A 462 -19.64 6.51 -6.55
CA PHE A 462 -18.54 7.01 -7.38
C PHE A 462 -18.32 6.13 -8.60
N LYS A 463 -18.03 6.77 -9.74
CA LYS A 463 -17.81 6.07 -11.01
C LYS A 463 -16.62 5.10 -10.94
N THR A 464 -15.57 5.48 -10.21
CA THR A 464 -14.39 4.66 -9.99
C THR A 464 -14.23 4.44 -8.49
N THR A 465 -14.26 3.18 -8.07
CA THR A 465 -14.04 2.78 -6.68
C THR A 465 -13.22 1.51 -6.64
N PHE A 466 -12.24 1.47 -5.76
CA PHE A 466 -11.53 0.23 -5.45
C PHE A 466 -11.38 0.05 -3.94
N THR A 467 -11.11 -1.20 -3.55
CA THR A 467 -10.99 -1.56 -2.13
C THR A 467 -9.56 -1.96 -1.81
N THR A 468 -9.01 -1.39 -0.74
CA THR A 468 -7.70 -1.75 -0.18
C THR A 468 -7.90 -2.66 1.03
N SER A 469 -7.42 -3.88 0.93
CA SER A 469 -7.35 -4.87 2.02
C SER A 469 -6.22 -4.53 2.99
N LEU A 470 -6.26 -5.14 4.20
CA LEU A 470 -5.20 -5.04 5.21
C LEU A 470 -4.86 -3.60 5.60
N ALA A 471 -5.86 -2.72 5.54
CA ALA A 471 -5.69 -1.30 5.83
C ALA A 471 -6.04 -0.99 7.29
N ASN A 472 -5.18 -0.22 7.95
CA ASN A 472 -5.35 0.26 9.33
C ASN A 472 -5.33 -0.84 10.40
N GLY A 473 -4.77 -2.01 10.10
CA GLY A 473 -4.65 -3.14 11.02
C GLY A 473 -4.81 -4.50 10.35
N TYR A 474 -5.00 -5.53 11.18
CA TYR A 474 -5.23 -6.90 10.74
C TYR A 474 -6.25 -7.62 11.62
N ASN A 475 -7.33 -8.11 11.02
CA ASN A 475 -8.38 -8.85 11.67
C ASN A 475 -8.74 -10.18 10.96
N GLY A 476 -7.80 -10.71 10.18
CA GLY A 476 -7.93 -11.98 9.48
C GLY A 476 -8.73 -11.91 8.18
N TYR A 477 -9.05 -13.08 7.65
CA TYR A 477 -9.91 -13.23 6.46
C TYR A 477 -11.31 -12.67 6.71
N LEU A 478 -11.87 -12.11 5.64
CA LEU A 478 -13.25 -11.61 5.60
C LEU A 478 -14.05 -12.37 4.52
N PRO A 479 -14.49 -13.61 4.80
CA PRO A 479 -15.40 -14.34 3.94
C PRO A 479 -16.82 -13.76 4.01
N THR A 480 -17.65 -14.02 2.99
CA THR A 480 -19.09 -13.78 3.09
C THR A 480 -19.79 -14.84 3.96
N PRO A 481 -21.02 -14.60 4.45
CA PRO A 481 -21.78 -15.62 5.18
C PRO A 481 -21.98 -16.92 4.38
N GLU A 482 -22.10 -16.83 3.06
CA GLU A 482 -22.21 -17.99 2.16
C GLU A 482 -20.91 -18.80 2.17
N HIS A 483 -19.78 -18.13 2.11
CA HIS A 483 -18.47 -18.78 2.17
C HIS A 483 -18.18 -19.41 3.53
N HIS A 484 -18.72 -18.88 4.62
CA HIS A 484 -18.68 -19.55 5.93
C HIS A 484 -19.46 -20.87 5.93
N LYS A 485 -20.60 -20.96 5.22
CA LYS A 485 -21.37 -22.20 5.08
C LYS A 485 -20.63 -23.25 4.25
N LEU A 486 -19.86 -22.81 3.24
CA LEU A 486 -19.06 -23.70 2.42
C LEU A 486 -17.83 -24.25 3.15
N GLY A 487 -17.37 -23.61 4.22
CA GLY A 487 -16.15 -23.99 4.93
C GLY A 487 -14.89 -23.63 4.18
N GLY A 488 -13.81 -24.36 4.39
CA GLY A 488 -12.49 -24.17 3.79
C GLY A 488 -11.55 -23.28 4.62
N TYR A 489 -10.28 -23.31 4.29
CA TYR A 489 -9.16 -22.71 5.03
C TYR A 489 -9.43 -21.30 5.56
N GLU A 490 -9.94 -20.41 4.71
CA GLU A 490 -10.15 -19.00 5.04
C GLU A 490 -11.30 -18.78 6.05
N THR A 491 -12.07 -19.82 6.35
CA THR A 491 -13.15 -19.77 7.33
C THR A 491 -12.81 -20.51 8.64
N TRP A 492 -11.73 -21.27 8.65
CA TRP A 492 -11.29 -22.01 9.83
C TRP A 492 -10.89 -21.06 10.95
N ARG A 493 -11.48 -21.24 12.14
CA ARG A 493 -11.25 -20.33 13.27
C ARG A 493 -9.80 -20.38 13.75
N ALA A 494 -9.10 -19.28 13.55
CA ALA A 494 -7.73 -19.00 13.95
C ALA A 494 -7.54 -17.50 14.09
N ARG A 495 -6.41 -17.03 14.61
CA ARG A 495 -6.07 -15.58 14.59
C ARG A 495 -6.07 -14.99 13.18
N SER A 496 -5.98 -15.84 12.16
CA SER A 496 -6.16 -15.47 10.75
C SER A 496 -7.61 -15.48 10.26
N SER A 497 -8.61 -15.89 11.06
CA SER A 497 -10.04 -15.88 10.71
C SER A 497 -10.86 -16.04 11.97
N TYR A 498 -11.18 -14.97 12.66
CA TYR A 498 -11.87 -15.04 13.95
C TYR A 498 -13.13 -14.17 14.06
N LEU A 499 -13.35 -13.27 13.12
CA LEU A 499 -14.53 -12.41 13.16
C LEU A 499 -15.84 -13.20 13.01
N GLU A 500 -16.91 -12.64 13.53
CA GLU A 500 -18.27 -13.19 13.40
C GLU A 500 -18.67 -13.42 11.94
N VAL A 501 -19.62 -14.34 11.72
CA VAL A 501 -20.01 -14.76 10.36
C VAL A 501 -20.53 -13.60 9.52
N ASP A 502 -21.26 -12.65 10.13
CA ASP A 502 -21.85 -11.50 9.45
C ASP A 502 -20.90 -10.29 9.34
N ALA A 503 -19.63 -10.44 9.69
CA ALA A 503 -18.66 -9.34 9.70
C ALA A 503 -18.57 -8.62 8.34
N SER A 504 -18.57 -9.38 7.24
CA SER A 504 -18.51 -8.80 5.89
C SER A 504 -19.72 -7.92 5.56
N THR A 505 -20.92 -8.37 5.94
CA THR A 505 -22.16 -7.61 5.75
C THR A 505 -22.12 -6.28 6.53
N LYS A 506 -21.67 -6.32 7.79
CA LYS A 506 -21.56 -5.13 8.65
C LYS A 506 -20.53 -4.15 8.12
N ILE A 507 -19.34 -4.64 7.73
CA ILE A 507 -18.26 -3.81 7.14
C ILE A 507 -18.73 -3.17 5.83
N SER A 508 -19.38 -3.93 4.93
CA SER A 508 -19.88 -3.41 3.66
C SER A 508 -20.95 -2.33 3.87
N SER A 509 -21.87 -2.52 4.82
CA SER A 509 -22.87 -1.50 5.16
C SER A 509 -22.23 -0.19 5.58
N VAL A 510 -21.25 -0.26 6.48
CA VAL A 510 -20.51 0.92 6.94
C VAL A 510 -19.74 1.59 5.80
N LEU A 511 -19.10 0.81 4.91
CA LEU A 511 -18.41 1.37 3.74
C LEU A 511 -19.38 2.10 2.81
N PHE A 512 -20.58 1.58 2.57
CA PHE A 512 -21.61 2.28 1.78
C PHE A 512 -22.03 3.60 2.41
N GLU A 513 -22.22 3.64 3.74
CA GLU A 513 -22.53 4.87 4.47
C GLU A 513 -21.41 5.90 4.34
N LEU A 514 -20.13 5.49 4.50
CA LEU A 514 -18.98 6.38 4.35
C LEU A 514 -18.85 6.92 2.92
N LEU A 515 -19.01 6.06 1.91
CA LEU A 515 -18.96 6.45 0.50
C LEU A 515 -20.10 7.43 0.15
N GLN A 516 -21.32 7.16 0.63
CA GLN A 516 -22.47 8.06 0.41
C GLN A 516 -22.26 9.42 1.10
N LYS A 517 -21.71 9.43 2.32
CA LYS A 517 -21.36 10.66 3.04
C LYS A 517 -20.37 11.49 2.22
N LEU A 518 -19.27 10.88 1.74
CA LEU A 518 -18.25 11.53 0.91
C LEU A 518 -18.84 12.07 -0.42
N LYS A 519 -19.80 11.36 -1.00
CA LYS A 519 -20.50 11.83 -2.21
C LYS A 519 -21.36 13.06 -1.94
N ASN A 520 -22.10 13.06 -0.84
CA ASN A 520 -22.93 14.20 -0.44
C ASN A 520 -22.11 15.45 -0.09
N GLU A 521 -20.89 15.28 0.45
CA GLU A 521 -19.95 16.38 0.71
C GLU A 521 -19.39 16.99 -0.58
N GLN A 522 -19.29 16.22 -1.66
CA GLN A 522 -18.87 16.70 -2.97
C GLN A 522 -19.91 17.62 -3.62
N ALA A 523 -21.18 17.41 -3.35
CA ALA A 523 -22.29 18.17 -3.92
C ALA A 523 -22.51 19.54 -3.26
N LYS A 524 -21.87 19.82 -2.13
CA LYS A 524 -21.88 21.11 -1.41
C LYS A 524 -20.69 21.98 -1.78
#